data_9d6e326257449244fa7fb08a9f76c8ea
#
_entry.id   9d6e326257449244fa7fb08a9f76c8ea
#
_cell.length_a   1.000
_cell.length_b   1.000
_cell.length_c   1.000
_cell.angle_alpha   90.00
_cell.angle_beta   90.00
_cell.angle_gamma   90.00
#
_symmetry.space_group_name_H-M   'P 1'
#
loop_
_entity.id
_entity.type
_entity.pdbx_description
1 polymer ?
#
loop_
_entity_poly.entity_id
_entity_poly.type
_entity_poly.pdbx_seq_one_letter_code
_entity_poly.pdbx_strand_id
1 'polypeptide(L)'
;EQKQIVEFTAGNFDLIHPGYVYTFEAAKEHCDKFIVFLHRDPSEHRKSKYKPVIPIHERYRTLMAIRYIDEVYVYQTEEELRALIEFFKPDIRILGEDYIGKSFTGDDLPPKVVYTTRAHGWSTTKMKDMIAMQTIKQNPEIKEAAEFFERKMEMD
;
A
#
# COMPACT_ATOMS: atom_id res chain seq x y z
N GLU A 1 9.00 18.95 28.12
CA GLU A 1 8.62 17.67 27.47
C GLU A 1 9.13 17.70 26.04
N GLN A 2 9.87 16.66 25.66
CA GLN A 2 10.37 16.52 24.28
C GLN A 2 9.19 16.16 23.38
N LYS A 3 8.97 16.91 22.28
CA LYS A 3 7.88 16.66 21.34
C LYS A 3 8.09 15.30 20.65
N GLN A 4 7.07 14.43 20.68
CA GLN A 4 7.06 13.17 19.98
C GLN A 4 7.00 13.38 18.45
N ILE A 5 7.91 12.75 17.71
CA ILE A 5 7.92 12.75 16.25
C ILE A 5 6.98 11.66 15.76
N VAL A 6 5.97 12.04 14.98
CA VAL A 6 4.97 11.15 14.39
C VAL A 6 5.15 11.08 12.88
N GLU A 7 5.28 9.89 12.36
CA GLU A 7 5.41 9.60 10.94
C GLU A 7 4.28 8.69 10.46
N PHE A 8 3.82 8.86 9.23
CA PHE A 8 2.77 8.02 8.68
C PHE A 8 2.99 7.67 7.21
N THR A 9 2.32 6.60 6.80
CA THR A 9 2.10 6.24 5.40
C THR A 9 0.65 5.84 5.19
N ALA A 10 0.16 5.96 3.96
CA ALA A 10 -1.20 5.57 3.58
C ALA A 10 -1.18 4.64 2.36
N GLY A 11 -2.05 3.64 2.35
CA GLY A 11 -2.18 2.70 1.26
C GLY A 11 -3.09 1.52 1.60
N ASN A 12 -3.31 0.63 0.63
CA ASN A 12 -4.16 -0.54 0.84
C ASN A 12 -3.42 -1.76 1.43
N PHE A 13 -2.11 -1.86 1.26
CA PHE A 13 -1.27 -2.92 1.83
C PHE A 13 -1.87 -4.32 1.69
N ASP A 14 -2.28 -4.67 0.48
CA ASP A 14 -3.00 -5.92 0.21
C ASP A 14 -2.12 -7.15 0.48
N LEU A 15 -1.00 -7.25 -0.24
CA LEU A 15 0.01 -8.27 0.01
C LEU A 15 1.25 -7.60 0.61
N ILE A 16 1.59 -7.97 1.83
CA ILE A 16 2.81 -7.50 2.47
C ILE A 16 4.01 -8.24 1.87
N HIS A 17 4.97 -7.48 1.37
CA HIS A 17 6.22 -7.97 0.79
C HIS A 17 7.42 -7.30 1.45
N PRO A 18 8.64 -7.79 1.24
CA PRO A 18 9.84 -7.23 1.89
C PRO A 18 10.02 -5.73 1.65
N GLY A 19 9.61 -5.21 0.51
CA GLY A 19 9.70 -3.77 0.22
C GLY A 19 8.92 -2.89 1.21
N TYR A 20 7.75 -3.34 1.66
CA TYR A 20 7.02 -2.65 2.73
C TYR A 20 7.75 -2.73 4.07
N VAL A 21 8.32 -3.89 4.40
CA VAL A 21 9.05 -4.07 5.65
C VAL A 21 10.27 -3.15 5.70
N TYR A 22 11.03 -3.02 4.61
CA TYR A 22 12.14 -2.06 4.53
C TYR A 22 11.68 -0.61 4.75
N THR A 23 10.55 -0.23 4.16
CA THR A 23 9.97 1.10 4.37
C THR A 23 9.57 1.35 5.82
N PHE A 24 8.90 0.38 6.46
CA PHE A 24 8.44 0.51 7.85
C PHE A 24 9.60 0.53 8.85
N GLU A 25 10.64 -0.27 8.59
CA GLU A 25 11.88 -0.28 9.40
C GLU A 25 12.57 1.09 9.33
N ALA A 26 12.77 1.61 8.11
CA ALA A 26 13.40 2.91 7.90
C ALA A 26 12.58 4.06 8.52
N ALA A 27 11.24 4.00 8.44
CA ALA A 27 10.37 4.97 9.10
C ALA A 27 10.56 4.99 10.62
N LYS A 28 10.60 3.81 11.22
CA LYS A 28 10.74 3.69 12.67
C LYS A 28 12.09 4.19 13.22
N GLU A 29 13.12 4.24 12.40
CA GLU A 29 14.41 4.83 12.77
C GLU A 29 14.36 6.35 12.95
N HIS A 30 13.37 7.02 12.35
CA HIS A 30 13.25 8.48 12.30
C HIS A 30 12.10 9.05 13.11
N CYS A 31 11.28 8.22 13.74
CA CYS A 31 10.14 8.66 14.51
C CYS A 31 9.97 7.91 15.83
N ASP A 32 9.23 8.53 16.74
CA ASP A 32 8.81 7.92 18.00
C ASP A 32 7.54 7.07 17.81
N LYS A 33 6.64 7.51 16.93
CA LYS A 33 5.39 6.83 16.59
C LYS A 33 5.20 6.74 15.08
N PHE A 34 5.01 5.52 14.58
CA PHE A 34 4.70 5.24 13.18
C PHE A 34 3.26 4.76 13.00
N ILE A 35 2.48 5.49 12.21
CA ILE A 35 1.06 5.24 11.96
C ILE A 35 0.85 4.82 10.50
N VAL A 36 0.01 3.82 10.29
CA VAL A 36 -0.46 3.43 8.96
C VAL A 36 -1.93 3.81 8.81
N PHE A 37 -2.25 4.57 7.77
CA PHE A 37 -3.62 4.79 7.33
C PHE A 37 -3.95 3.77 6.24
N LEU A 38 -4.86 2.86 6.56
CA LEU A 38 -5.18 1.69 5.74
C LEU A 38 -6.42 1.96 4.88
N HIS A 39 -6.22 2.00 3.56
CA HIS A 39 -7.29 2.17 2.58
C HIS A 39 -8.16 0.91 2.48
N ARG A 40 -9.45 1.03 2.69
CA ARG A 40 -10.38 -0.10 2.66
C ARG A 40 -10.44 -0.75 1.28
N ASP A 41 -10.86 -0.01 0.26
CA ASP A 41 -10.96 -0.50 -1.11
C ASP A 41 -10.73 0.63 -2.12
N PRO A 42 -9.51 0.76 -2.67
CA PRO A 42 -9.23 1.80 -3.67
C PRO A 42 -9.96 1.60 -4.99
N SER A 43 -10.46 0.39 -5.30
CA SER A 43 -11.16 0.11 -6.56
C SER A 43 -12.53 0.77 -6.65
N GLU A 44 -13.15 1.12 -5.51
CA GLU A 44 -14.44 1.81 -5.48
C GLU A 44 -14.37 3.21 -6.10
N HIS A 45 -13.22 3.89 -6.03
CA HIS A 45 -13.03 5.25 -6.53
C HIS A 45 -12.05 5.36 -7.69
N ARG A 46 -11.24 4.33 -7.93
CA ARG A 46 -10.20 4.30 -8.97
C ARG A 46 -10.33 3.04 -9.82
N LYS A 47 -10.95 3.15 -11.00
CA LYS A 47 -11.18 2.02 -11.93
C LYS A 47 -9.91 1.28 -12.35
N SER A 48 -8.74 1.93 -12.30
CA SER A 48 -7.44 1.33 -12.59
C SER A 48 -6.86 0.48 -11.45
N LYS A 49 -7.50 0.48 -10.28
CA LYS A 49 -7.06 -0.30 -9.12
C LYS A 49 -7.88 -1.57 -8.97
N TYR A 50 -7.20 -2.67 -8.71
CA TYR A 50 -7.87 -3.93 -8.37
C TYR A 50 -8.40 -3.89 -6.95
N LYS A 51 -9.53 -4.57 -6.75
CA LYS A 51 -10.05 -4.84 -5.41
C LYS A 51 -9.00 -5.62 -4.60
N PRO A 52 -8.74 -5.27 -3.34
CA PRO A 52 -7.84 -6.03 -2.50
C PRO A 52 -8.27 -7.51 -2.40
N VAL A 53 -7.29 -8.41 -2.48
CA VAL A 53 -7.50 -9.86 -2.32
C VAL A 53 -7.77 -10.19 -0.86
N ILE A 54 -7.07 -9.52 0.06
CA ILE A 54 -7.20 -9.73 1.49
C ILE A 54 -8.25 -8.76 2.07
N PRO A 55 -9.25 -9.26 2.82
CA PRO A 55 -10.25 -8.41 3.46
C PRO A 55 -9.62 -7.38 4.41
N ILE A 56 -10.32 -6.27 4.62
CA ILE A 56 -9.82 -5.14 5.42
C ILE A 56 -9.39 -5.54 6.84
N HIS A 57 -10.18 -6.34 7.53
CA HIS A 57 -9.89 -6.77 8.91
C HIS A 57 -8.64 -7.66 9.00
N GLU A 58 -8.37 -8.47 7.98
CA GLU A 58 -7.16 -9.30 7.93
C GLU A 58 -5.93 -8.47 7.53
N ARG A 59 -6.07 -7.48 6.66
CA ARG A 59 -5.00 -6.52 6.37
C ARG A 59 -4.63 -5.69 7.61
N TYR A 60 -5.64 -5.23 8.35
CA TYR A 60 -5.44 -4.55 9.63
C TYR A 60 -4.66 -5.44 10.62
N ARG A 61 -5.08 -6.69 10.78
CA ARG A 61 -4.43 -7.67 11.67
C ARG A 61 -2.97 -7.90 11.27
N THR A 62 -2.70 -8.06 9.98
CA THR A 62 -1.33 -8.26 9.47
C THR A 62 -0.44 -7.06 9.76
N LEU A 63 -0.93 -5.85 9.51
CA LEU A 63 -0.17 -4.62 9.80
C LEU A 63 0.11 -4.47 11.30
N MET A 64 -0.86 -4.73 12.16
CA MET A 64 -0.69 -4.65 13.62
C MET A 64 0.30 -5.70 14.17
N ALA A 65 0.58 -6.77 13.43
CA ALA A 65 1.58 -7.76 13.79
C ALA A 65 3.02 -7.35 13.38
N ILE A 66 3.18 -6.28 12.60
CA ILE A 66 4.48 -5.75 12.19
C ILE A 66 5.03 -4.87 13.30
N ARG A 67 6.17 -5.27 13.87
CA ARG A 67 6.76 -4.61 15.05
C ARG A 67 7.14 -3.13 14.88
N TYR A 68 7.24 -2.65 13.64
CA TYR A 68 7.58 -1.25 13.34
C TYR A 68 6.37 -0.32 13.33
N ILE A 69 5.16 -0.87 13.30
CA ILE A 69 3.90 -0.11 13.25
C ILE A 69 3.31 0.02 14.65
N ASP A 70 3.05 1.24 15.09
CA ASP A 70 2.46 1.51 16.39
C ASP A 70 0.93 1.55 16.35
N GLU A 71 0.35 2.14 15.31
CA GLU A 71 -1.10 2.30 15.17
C GLU A 71 -1.54 2.15 13.70
N VAL A 72 -2.75 1.63 13.49
CA VAL A 72 -3.39 1.52 12.17
C VAL A 72 -4.80 2.08 12.24
N TYR A 73 -5.16 2.95 11.29
CA TYR A 73 -6.50 3.52 11.15
C TYR A 73 -7.02 3.32 9.74
N VAL A 74 -8.27 2.93 9.60
CA VAL A 74 -8.91 2.62 8.31
C VAL A 74 -9.59 3.86 7.75
N TYR A 75 -9.47 4.07 6.45
CA TYR A 75 -10.21 5.08 5.70
C TYR A 75 -10.72 4.52 4.37
N GLN A 76 -11.74 5.15 3.79
CA GLN A 76 -12.28 4.79 2.47
C GLN A 76 -12.13 5.92 1.47
N THR A 77 -12.43 7.16 1.87
CA THR A 77 -12.40 8.31 0.96
C THR A 77 -11.16 9.17 1.16
N GLU A 78 -10.83 9.99 0.14
CA GLU A 78 -9.72 10.94 0.24
C GLU A 78 -9.99 12.02 1.29
N GLU A 79 -11.27 12.38 1.51
CA GLU A 79 -11.71 13.29 2.56
C GLU A 79 -11.47 12.71 3.96
N GLU A 80 -11.72 11.41 4.14
CA GLU A 80 -11.42 10.71 5.39
C GLU A 80 -9.90 10.66 5.64
N LEU A 81 -9.09 10.39 4.60
CA LEU A 81 -7.64 10.43 4.72
C LEU A 81 -7.15 11.82 5.14
N ARG A 82 -7.67 12.87 4.50
CA ARG A 82 -7.34 14.25 4.87
C ARG A 82 -7.70 14.54 6.33
N ALA A 83 -8.89 14.14 6.77
CA ALA A 83 -9.35 14.31 8.14
C ALA A 83 -8.43 13.59 9.15
N LEU A 84 -7.95 12.40 8.85
CA LEU A 84 -6.98 11.67 9.68
C LEU A 84 -5.65 12.43 9.79
N ILE A 85 -5.14 12.97 8.68
CA ILE A 85 -3.90 13.75 8.68
C ILE A 85 -4.07 15.02 9.54
N GLU A 86 -5.19 15.73 9.39
CA GLU A 86 -5.50 16.94 10.16
C GLU A 86 -5.69 16.65 11.66
N PHE A 87 -6.27 15.48 11.99
CA PHE A 87 -6.50 15.07 13.37
C PHE A 87 -5.20 14.67 14.09
N PHE A 88 -4.42 13.79 13.48
CA PHE A 88 -3.18 13.28 14.09
C PHE A 88 -2.02 14.26 14.03
N LYS A 89 -2.04 15.21 13.10
CA LYS A 89 -0.99 16.22 12.88
C LYS A 89 0.40 15.59 12.86
N PRO A 90 0.64 14.60 11.99
CA PRO A 90 1.95 13.96 11.90
C PRO A 90 3.00 14.95 11.40
N ASP A 91 4.25 14.70 11.73
CA ASP A 91 5.39 15.50 11.33
C ASP A 91 5.94 15.10 9.94
N ILE A 92 5.85 13.81 9.61
CA ILE A 92 6.46 13.23 8.40
C ILE A 92 5.44 12.32 7.70
N ARG A 93 5.42 12.43 6.36
CA ARG A 93 4.67 11.53 5.47
C ARG A 93 5.62 10.77 4.56
N ILE A 94 5.47 9.46 4.50
CA ILE A 94 6.17 8.61 3.53
C ILE A 94 5.32 8.45 2.27
N LEU A 95 5.94 8.68 1.12
CA LEU A 95 5.38 8.40 -0.21
C LEU A 95 6.40 7.62 -1.05
N GLY A 96 5.92 6.84 -2.03
CA GLY A 96 6.78 6.25 -3.03
C GLY A 96 7.39 7.33 -3.95
N GLU A 97 8.57 7.07 -4.50
CA GLU A 97 9.29 7.97 -5.41
C GLU A 97 8.49 8.32 -6.69
N ASP A 98 7.53 7.48 -7.08
CA ASP A 98 6.63 7.72 -8.20
C ASP A 98 5.66 8.90 -7.99
N TYR A 99 5.56 9.41 -6.76
CA TYR A 99 4.80 10.63 -6.43
C TYR A 99 5.60 11.93 -6.54
N ILE A 100 6.89 11.86 -6.80
CA ILE A 100 7.73 13.07 -6.96
C ILE A 100 7.16 13.93 -8.10
N GLY A 101 6.85 15.19 -7.79
CA GLY A 101 6.30 16.15 -8.76
C GLY A 101 4.81 15.95 -9.07
N LYS A 102 4.10 15.07 -8.35
CA LYS A 102 2.67 14.83 -8.52
C LYS A 102 1.88 15.32 -7.30
N SER A 103 0.63 15.72 -7.54
CA SER A 103 -0.32 16.04 -6.49
C SER A 103 -0.82 14.77 -5.78
N PHE A 104 -1.09 14.90 -4.49
CA PHE A 104 -1.65 13.84 -3.64
C PHE A 104 -2.52 14.44 -2.53
N THR A 105 -3.39 13.66 -1.96
CA THR A 105 -4.27 14.12 -0.86
C THR A 105 -3.45 14.62 0.32
N GLY A 106 -3.69 15.86 0.72
CA GLY A 106 -2.97 16.51 1.82
C GLY A 106 -1.60 17.08 1.46
N ASP A 107 -1.29 17.28 0.17
CA ASP A 107 -0.05 17.92 -0.29
C ASP A 107 0.10 19.38 0.15
N ASP A 108 -1.01 20.03 0.53
CA ASP A 108 -1.08 21.36 1.13
C ASP A 108 -0.95 21.36 2.67
N LEU A 109 -0.88 20.18 3.30
CA LEU A 109 -0.80 20.04 4.74
C LEU A 109 0.66 20.04 5.25
N PRO A 110 0.88 20.35 6.55
CA PRO A 110 2.22 20.56 7.10
C PRO A 110 3.22 19.40 7.06
N PRO A 111 2.84 18.09 7.05
CA PRO A 111 3.81 17.02 7.13
C PRO A 111 4.91 17.10 6.07
N LYS A 112 6.17 16.98 6.51
CA LYS A 112 7.32 16.85 5.59
C LYS A 112 7.22 15.54 4.83
N VAL A 113 7.33 15.60 3.52
CA VAL A 113 7.30 14.40 2.67
C VAL A 113 8.69 13.79 2.55
N VAL A 114 8.79 12.49 2.81
CA VAL A 114 9.98 11.66 2.57
C VAL A 114 9.62 10.63 1.51
N TYR A 115 10.36 10.62 0.41
CA TYR A 115 10.15 9.67 -0.67
C TYR A 115 10.99 8.41 -0.47
N THR A 116 10.36 7.24 -0.68
CA THR A 116 11.04 5.94 -0.61
C THR A 116 11.35 5.42 -1.99
N THR A 117 12.55 4.85 -2.13
CA THR A 117 12.97 4.21 -3.38
C THR A 117 12.34 2.83 -3.55
N ARG A 118 12.15 2.41 -4.81
CA ARG A 118 11.77 1.04 -5.19
C ARG A 118 12.96 0.22 -5.70
N ALA A 119 14.19 0.65 -5.40
CA ALA A 119 15.42 -0.04 -5.82
C ALA A 119 15.49 -1.51 -5.37
N HIS A 120 14.78 -1.90 -4.30
CA HIS A 120 14.65 -3.29 -3.85
C HIS A 120 13.89 -4.20 -4.85
N GLY A 121 13.18 -3.65 -5.84
CA GLY A 121 12.48 -4.40 -6.90
C GLY A 121 11.18 -5.10 -6.48
N TRP A 122 10.73 -4.96 -5.23
CA TRP A 122 9.47 -5.54 -4.75
C TRP A 122 8.29 -4.62 -5.06
N SER A 123 7.17 -5.21 -5.50
CA SER A 123 5.88 -4.55 -5.61
C SER A 123 4.74 -5.56 -5.49
N THR A 124 3.57 -5.13 -5.03
CA THR A 124 2.38 -5.98 -4.92
C THR A 124 1.94 -6.50 -6.29
N THR A 125 1.95 -5.66 -7.32
CA THR A 125 1.61 -6.06 -8.69
C THR A 125 2.56 -7.16 -9.17
N LYS A 126 3.87 -6.96 -9.07
CA LYS A 126 4.87 -7.96 -9.46
C LYS A 126 4.73 -9.28 -8.69
N MET A 127 4.41 -9.22 -7.40
CA MET A 127 4.11 -10.43 -6.62
C MET A 127 2.89 -11.17 -7.14
N LYS A 128 1.79 -10.46 -7.42
CA LYS A 128 0.57 -11.06 -7.98
C LYS A 128 0.85 -11.74 -9.32
N ASP A 129 1.61 -11.09 -10.20
CA ASP A 129 2.01 -11.65 -11.49
C ASP A 129 2.86 -12.92 -11.34
N MET A 130 3.83 -12.89 -10.42
CA MET A 130 4.68 -14.06 -10.15
C MET A 130 3.87 -15.25 -9.62
N ILE A 131 2.94 -15.02 -8.69
CA ILE A 131 2.05 -16.06 -8.14
C ILE A 131 1.17 -16.62 -9.25
N ALA A 132 0.55 -15.77 -10.07
CA ALA A 132 -0.29 -16.19 -11.19
C ALA A 132 0.49 -17.05 -12.18
N MET A 133 1.68 -16.62 -12.56
CA MET A 133 2.54 -17.38 -13.47
C MET A 133 2.96 -18.75 -12.92
N GLN A 134 3.29 -18.83 -11.63
CA GLN A 134 3.60 -20.11 -10.99
C GLN A 134 2.39 -21.03 -10.97
N THR A 135 1.22 -20.52 -10.62
CA THR A 135 -0.04 -21.30 -10.61
C THR A 135 -0.36 -21.84 -12.00
N ILE A 136 -0.26 -21.01 -13.04
CA ILE A 136 -0.51 -21.42 -14.43
C ILE A 136 0.46 -22.51 -14.87
N LYS A 137 1.77 -22.38 -14.55
CA LYS A 137 2.80 -23.36 -14.93
C LYS A 137 2.61 -24.72 -14.25
N GLN A 138 2.12 -24.73 -13.01
CA GLN A 138 1.99 -25.95 -12.22
C GLN A 138 0.63 -26.62 -12.34
N ASN A 139 -0.36 -25.95 -12.90
CA ASN A 139 -1.72 -26.47 -13.05
C ASN A 139 -2.12 -26.49 -14.53
N PRO A 140 -2.08 -27.70 -15.20
CA PRO A 140 -2.40 -27.82 -16.61
C PRO A 140 -3.81 -27.35 -16.98
N GLU A 141 -4.80 -27.56 -16.11
CA GLU A 141 -6.19 -27.16 -16.37
C GLU A 141 -6.34 -25.64 -16.40
N ILE A 142 -5.67 -24.93 -15.47
CA ILE A 142 -5.65 -23.46 -15.46
C ILE A 142 -4.90 -22.93 -16.68
N LYS A 143 -3.81 -23.57 -17.08
CA LYS A 143 -3.04 -23.22 -18.27
C LYS A 143 -3.90 -23.30 -19.53
N GLU A 144 -4.60 -24.42 -19.71
CA GLU A 144 -5.50 -24.64 -20.85
C GLU A 144 -6.64 -23.62 -20.90
N ALA A 145 -7.25 -23.30 -19.72
CA ALA A 145 -8.27 -22.29 -19.61
C ALA A 145 -7.73 -20.88 -19.97
N ALA A 146 -6.55 -20.51 -19.50
CA ALA A 146 -5.91 -19.23 -19.82
C ALA A 146 -5.64 -19.10 -21.32
N GLU A 147 -5.05 -20.14 -21.96
CA GLU A 147 -4.80 -20.17 -23.40
C GLU A 147 -6.09 -20.11 -24.24
N PHE A 148 -7.18 -20.68 -23.74
CA PHE A 148 -8.49 -20.59 -24.38
C PHE A 148 -9.02 -19.16 -24.38
N PHE A 149 -8.92 -18.44 -23.24
CA PHE A 149 -9.35 -17.05 -23.13
C PHE A 149 -8.50 -16.10 -23.98
N GLU A 150 -7.17 -16.29 -24.00
CA GLU A 150 -6.27 -15.49 -24.85
C GLU A 150 -6.65 -15.61 -26.34
N ARG A 151 -6.82 -16.83 -26.83
CA ARG A 151 -7.24 -17.08 -28.21
C ARG A 151 -8.59 -16.46 -28.56
N LYS A 152 -9.51 -16.39 -27.59
CA LYS A 152 -10.82 -15.80 -27.80
C LYS A 152 -10.76 -14.26 -27.87
N MET A 153 -9.87 -13.63 -27.10
CA MET A 153 -9.66 -12.19 -27.12
C MET A 153 -8.92 -11.69 -28.37
N GLU A 154 -8.12 -12.54 -29.02
CA GLU A 154 -7.44 -12.22 -30.29
C GLU A 154 -8.39 -12.30 -31.52
N MET A 155 -9.56 -12.91 -31.36
CA MET A 155 -10.53 -13.11 -32.43
C MET A 155 -11.65 -12.04 -32.49
N ASP A 156 -11.77 -11.19 -31.46
CA ASP A 156 -12.70 -10.05 -31.37
C ASP A 156 -11.95 -8.73 -31.64
#